data_6e146b90d6d88b7e226b807a0a192131
#
_entry.id   6e146b90d6d88b7e226b807a0a192131
#
_cell.length_a   1.000
_cell.length_b   1.000
_cell.length_c   1.000
_cell.angle_alpha   90.00
_cell.angle_beta   90.00
_cell.angle_gamma   90.00
#
_symmetry.space_group_name_H-M   'P 1'
#
loop_
_entity.id
_entity.type
_entity.pdbx_description
1 polymer ?
#
loop_
_entity_poly.entity_id
_entity_poly.type
_entity_poly.pdbx_seq_one_letter_code
_entity_poly.pdbx_strand_id
1 'polypeptide(L)'
;MNIKYMMKSEDTEQMRVILWAEHHKAEYKELELLYHCPNGGKRNKVEAIKFKQMGVKAGIPDLCLPVPAGKYTGLYIELKGEKGVISEKQKQMLRALADMNHYCCVCYGAEETIKVLKEYLLLRHMNTEMQADNLSIRIAGKLKQIFT
;
A
#
# COMPACT_ATOMS: atom_id res chain seq x y z
N MET A 1 -11.27 24.83 -11.77
CA MET A 1 -10.31 23.85 -11.27
C MET A 1 -10.10 22.80 -12.36
N ASN A 2 -8.90 22.63 -12.84
CA ASN A 2 -8.62 21.78 -14.01
C ASN A 2 -8.57 20.32 -13.57
N ILE A 3 -9.57 19.53 -13.89
CA ILE A 3 -9.72 18.10 -13.57
C ILE A 3 -8.45 17.30 -13.94
N LYS A 4 -7.75 17.71 -15.00
CA LYS A 4 -6.50 17.09 -15.45
C LYS A 4 -5.34 17.24 -14.43
N TYR A 5 -5.37 18.28 -13.58
CA TYR A 5 -4.41 18.49 -12.50
C TYR A 5 -4.73 17.71 -11.23
N MET A 6 -6.03 17.52 -10.94
CA MET A 6 -6.47 16.72 -9.79
C MET A 6 -6.21 15.22 -9.98
N MET A 7 -6.19 14.73 -11.23
CA MET A 7 -6.06 13.31 -11.54
C MET A 7 -4.63 12.73 -11.40
N LYS A 8 -3.63 13.56 -11.04
CA LYS A 8 -2.22 13.13 -10.97
C LYS A 8 -1.57 13.28 -9.59
N SER A 9 -2.27 13.82 -8.60
CA SER A 9 -1.73 13.91 -7.24
C SER A 9 -1.78 12.54 -6.54
N GLU A 10 -0.88 12.30 -5.61
CA GLU A 10 -0.90 11.07 -4.78
C GLU A 10 -2.25 10.90 -4.09
N ASP A 11 -2.81 11.98 -3.54
CA ASP A 11 -4.12 11.95 -2.86
C ASP A 11 -5.24 11.51 -3.80
N THR A 12 -5.27 12.05 -5.02
CA THR A 12 -6.29 11.71 -6.02
C THR A 12 -6.15 10.25 -6.45
N GLU A 13 -4.93 9.77 -6.66
CA GLU A 13 -4.67 8.37 -7.00
C GLU A 13 -5.11 7.45 -5.86
N GLN A 14 -4.83 7.81 -4.61
CA GLN A 14 -5.30 7.05 -3.46
C GLN A 14 -6.82 7.02 -3.34
N MET A 15 -7.50 8.15 -3.56
CA MET A 15 -8.97 8.19 -3.58
C MET A 15 -9.55 7.27 -4.65
N ARG A 16 -8.90 7.15 -5.81
CA ARG A 16 -9.31 6.21 -6.87
C ARG A 16 -9.17 4.75 -6.42
N VAL A 17 -8.10 4.42 -5.71
CA VAL A 17 -7.91 3.07 -5.13
C VAL A 17 -9.02 2.74 -4.14
N ILE A 18 -9.31 3.65 -3.22
CA ILE A 18 -10.35 3.45 -2.21
C ILE A 18 -11.73 3.32 -2.86
N LEU A 19 -12.03 4.15 -3.86
CA LEU A 19 -13.28 4.05 -4.61
C LEU A 19 -13.41 2.69 -5.31
N TRP A 20 -12.35 2.21 -5.94
CA TRP A 20 -12.32 0.88 -6.53
C TRP A 20 -12.59 -0.20 -5.47
N ALA A 21 -11.92 -0.12 -4.30
CA ALA A 21 -12.10 -1.07 -3.21
C ALA A 21 -13.55 -1.09 -2.71
N GLU A 22 -14.16 0.08 -2.53
CA GLU A 22 -15.58 0.20 -2.14
C GLU A 22 -16.53 -0.52 -3.12
N HIS A 23 -16.28 -0.40 -4.42
CA HIS A 23 -17.10 -1.05 -5.44
C HIS A 23 -16.87 -2.56 -5.57
N HIS A 24 -15.76 -3.08 -5.03
CA HIS A 24 -15.39 -4.49 -5.16
C HIS A 24 -15.48 -5.29 -3.85
N LYS A 25 -16.02 -4.70 -2.79
CA LYS A 25 -16.21 -5.39 -1.49
C LYS A 25 -17.12 -6.61 -1.58
N ALA A 26 -18.10 -6.59 -2.48
CA ALA A 26 -18.97 -7.75 -2.69
C ALA A 26 -18.22 -8.94 -3.30
N GLU A 27 -17.22 -8.65 -4.15
CA GLU A 27 -16.37 -9.67 -4.77
C GLU A 27 -15.23 -10.11 -3.83
N TYR A 28 -14.63 -9.15 -3.12
CA TYR A 28 -13.51 -9.36 -2.20
C TYR A 28 -13.84 -8.76 -0.83
N LYS A 29 -14.38 -9.56 0.07
CA LYS A 29 -14.72 -9.13 1.43
C LYS A 29 -13.57 -8.51 2.19
N GLU A 30 -12.36 -8.97 1.93
CA GLU A 30 -11.13 -8.51 2.56
C GLU A 30 -10.90 -7.01 2.38
N LEU A 31 -11.44 -6.43 1.30
CA LEU A 31 -11.33 -4.99 1.03
C LEU A 31 -12.03 -4.11 2.07
N GLU A 32 -12.93 -4.66 2.88
CA GLU A 32 -13.49 -3.96 4.04
C GLU A 32 -12.42 -3.61 5.09
N LEU A 33 -11.31 -4.37 5.10
CA LEU A 33 -10.20 -4.17 6.02
C LEU A 33 -9.10 -3.27 5.47
N LEU A 34 -9.18 -2.85 4.20
CA LEU A 34 -8.23 -1.94 3.61
C LEU A 34 -8.36 -0.56 4.25
N TYR A 35 -7.27 -0.03 4.77
CA TYR A 35 -7.27 1.30 5.35
C TYR A 35 -6.04 2.13 4.97
N HIS A 36 -6.19 3.44 5.06
CA HIS A 36 -5.13 4.42 4.91
C HIS A 36 -4.58 4.82 6.27
N CYS A 37 -3.26 4.92 6.38
CA CYS A 37 -2.58 5.50 7.52
C CYS A 37 -2.17 6.95 7.19
N PRO A 38 -2.85 7.97 7.74
CA PRO A 38 -2.57 9.36 7.40
C PRO A 38 -1.25 9.82 8.03
N ASN A 39 -0.21 9.87 7.21
CA ASN A 39 1.15 10.25 7.60
C ASN A 39 1.57 11.65 7.14
N GLY A 40 0.74 12.28 6.33
CA GLY A 40 1.01 13.58 5.74
C GLY A 40 0.32 14.74 6.46
N GLY A 41 0.69 15.94 6.08
CA GLY A 41 0.09 17.17 6.52
C GLY A 41 1.04 18.06 7.31
N LYS A 42 0.84 19.37 7.16
CA LYS A 42 1.56 20.38 7.94
C LYS A 42 1.02 20.36 9.38
N ARG A 43 1.86 19.98 10.31
CA ARG A 43 1.56 20.01 11.75
C ARG A 43 2.44 21.04 12.42
N ASN A 44 1.93 21.74 13.43
CA ASN A 44 2.78 22.57 14.27
C ASN A 44 3.70 21.68 15.14
N LYS A 45 4.79 22.26 15.66
CA LYS A 45 5.79 21.51 16.45
C LYS A 45 5.21 20.81 17.68
N VAL A 46 4.27 21.44 18.38
CA VAL A 46 3.64 20.89 19.59
C VAL A 46 2.81 19.66 19.25
N GLU A 47 2.02 19.75 18.20
CA GLU A 47 1.18 18.66 17.70
C GLU A 47 2.04 17.49 17.21
N ALA A 48 3.13 17.75 16.49
CA ALA A 48 4.06 16.73 16.03
C ALA A 48 4.71 15.97 17.19
N ILE A 49 5.12 16.69 18.27
CA ILE A 49 5.66 16.07 19.48
C ILE A 49 4.61 15.19 20.15
N LYS A 50 3.38 15.68 20.30
CA LYS A 50 2.27 14.93 20.87
C LYS A 50 2.02 13.63 20.12
N PHE A 51 1.90 13.69 18.78
CA PHE A 51 1.69 12.50 17.96
C PHE A 51 2.82 11.50 18.07
N LYS A 52 4.07 11.96 18.12
CA LYS A 52 5.23 11.10 18.35
C LYS A 52 5.15 10.39 19.70
N GLN A 53 4.77 11.09 20.76
CA GLN A 53 4.57 10.50 22.10
C GLN A 53 3.41 9.50 22.12
N MET A 54 2.40 9.70 21.28
CA MET A 54 1.27 8.77 21.10
C MET A 54 1.62 7.55 20.23
N GLY A 55 2.82 7.46 19.68
CA GLY A 55 3.28 6.33 18.90
C GLY A 55 3.14 6.49 17.37
N VAL A 56 2.79 7.68 16.89
CA VAL A 56 2.78 7.94 15.44
C VAL A 56 4.22 7.88 14.92
N LYS A 57 4.44 7.09 13.88
CA LYS A 57 5.75 6.85 13.28
C LYS A 57 5.84 7.44 11.88
N ALA A 58 6.97 8.08 11.60
CA ALA A 58 7.27 8.53 10.24
C ALA A 58 7.57 7.32 9.34
N GLY A 59 7.21 7.44 8.07
CA GLY A 59 7.53 6.43 7.05
C GLY A 59 6.57 5.24 6.99
N ILE A 60 5.49 5.25 7.77
CA ILE A 60 4.43 4.23 7.66
C ILE A 60 3.83 4.28 6.25
N PRO A 61 3.67 3.13 5.57
CA PRO A 61 3.06 3.09 4.24
C PRO A 61 1.62 3.62 4.20
N ASP A 62 1.21 4.15 3.06
CA ASP A 62 -0.09 4.79 2.87
C ASP A 62 -1.28 3.87 3.08
N LEU A 63 -1.18 2.63 2.62
CA LEU A 63 -2.26 1.65 2.66
C LEU A 63 -1.82 0.35 3.34
N CYS A 64 -2.75 -0.22 4.10
CA CYS A 64 -2.58 -1.52 4.71
C CYS A 64 -3.81 -2.40 4.46
N LEU A 65 -3.56 -3.63 4.04
CA LEU A 65 -4.55 -4.71 4.00
C LEU A 65 -4.10 -5.82 4.95
N PRO A 66 -4.67 -5.87 6.18
CA PRO A 66 -4.19 -6.76 7.24
C PRO A 66 -4.78 -8.17 7.13
N VAL A 67 -4.65 -8.79 5.96
CA VAL A 67 -5.10 -10.15 5.71
C VAL A 67 -3.96 -11.01 5.17
N PRO A 68 -3.81 -12.25 5.59
CA PRO A 68 -2.75 -13.12 5.09
C PRO A 68 -3.05 -13.63 3.68
N ALA A 69 -1.99 -13.79 2.88
CA ALA A 69 -2.05 -14.40 1.56
C ALA A 69 -0.73 -15.13 1.28
N GLY A 70 -0.79 -16.39 0.95
CA GLY A 70 0.40 -17.24 0.78
C GLY A 70 1.26 -17.24 2.05
N LYS A 71 2.53 -16.94 1.91
CA LYS A 71 3.48 -16.80 3.04
C LYS A 71 3.42 -15.44 3.74
N TYR A 72 2.68 -14.49 3.20
CA TYR A 72 2.63 -13.12 3.72
C TYR A 72 1.54 -12.98 4.78
N THR A 73 1.84 -12.20 5.82
CA THR A 73 0.92 -11.95 6.93
C THR A 73 0.02 -10.74 6.72
N GLY A 74 0.35 -9.88 5.79
CA GLY A 74 -0.40 -8.69 5.40
C GLY A 74 0.26 -7.97 4.25
N LEU A 75 -0.43 -6.97 3.70
CA LEU A 75 0.02 -6.15 2.58
C LEU A 75 0.15 -4.70 3.01
N TYR A 76 1.30 -4.09 2.72
CA TYR A 76 1.57 -2.66 2.89
C TYR A 76 1.97 -2.03 1.57
N ILE A 77 1.32 -0.93 1.21
CA ILE A 77 1.57 -0.23 -0.03
C ILE A 77 1.92 1.23 0.25
N GLU A 78 3.10 1.65 -0.19
CA GLU A 78 3.45 3.06 -0.33
C GLU A 78 3.02 3.53 -1.70
N LEU A 79 2.12 4.50 -1.77
CA LEU A 79 1.62 5.04 -3.03
C LEU A 79 2.38 6.30 -3.40
N LYS A 80 2.81 6.38 -4.63
CA LYS A 80 3.51 7.54 -5.19
C LYS A 80 2.82 8.04 -6.45
N GLY A 81 2.86 9.35 -6.65
CA GLY A 81 2.59 9.95 -7.95
C GLY A 81 3.69 9.62 -8.95
N GLU A 82 3.48 9.94 -10.22
CA GLU A 82 4.37 9.58 -11.34
C GLU A 82 5.85 9.96 -11.12
N LYS A 83 6.10 11.08 -10.44
CA LYS A 83 7.45 11.60 -10.14
C LYS A 83 7.82 11.48 -8.66
N GLY A 84 7.00 10.80 -7.88
CA GLY A 84 7.22 10.65 -6.45
C GLY A 84 8.49 9.86 -6.14
N VAL A 85 9.18 10.27 -5.08
CA VAL A 85 10.41 9.63 -4.61
C VAL A 85 10.18 9.10 -3.20
N ILE A 86 10.59 7.87 -2.97
CA ILE A 86 10.52 7.26 -1.65
C ILE A 86 11.61 7.82 -0.73
N SER A 87 11.24 8.22 0.49
CA SER A 87 12.18 8.70 1.50
C SER A 87 12.94 7.54 2.16
N GLU A 88 14.07 7.85 2.80
CA GLU A 88 14.84 6.86 3.53
C GLU A 88 14.06 6.25 4.70
N LYS A 89 13.27 7.05 5.40
CA LYS A 89 12.38 6.57 6.48
C LYS A 89 11.32 5.60 5.98
N GLN A 90 10.73 5.87 4.82
CA GLN A 90 9.78 4.97 4.17
C GLN A 90 10.45 3.65 3.76
N LYS A 91 11.66 3.70 3.19
CA LYS A 91 12.42 2.48 2.87
C LYS A 91 12.71 1.63 4.10
N GLN A 92 13.16 2.25 5.19
CA GLN A 92 13.47 1.56 6.44
C GLN A 92 12.22 0.89 7.04
N MET A 93 11.09 1.58 7.03
CA MET A 93 9.82 1.03 7.52
C MET A 93 9.35 -0.16 6.68
N LEU A 94 9.38 -0.03 5.35
CA LEU A 94 9.00 -1.13 4.46
C LEU A 94 9.90 -2.35 4.62
N ARG A 95 11.21 -2.17 4.82
CA ARG A 95 12.14 -3.28 5.13
C ARG A 95 11.79 -3.97 6.45
N ALA A 96 11.56 -3.19 7.50
CA ALA A 96 11.19 -3.74 8.80
C ALA A 96 9.88 -4.55 8.74
N LEU A 97 8.88 -4.07 8.00
CA LEU A 97 7.63 -4.78 7.78
C LEU A 97 7.83 -6.06 6.97
N ALA A 98 8.67 -6.01 5.93
CA ALA A 98 8.98 -7.19 5.12
C ALA A 98 9.73 -8.27 5.90
N ASP A 99 10.62 -7.87 6.80
CA ASP A 99 11.31 -8.80 7.71
C ASP A 99 10.34 -9.55 8.64
N MET A 100 9.15 -8.99 8.85
CA MET A 100 8.05 -9.63 9.59
C MET A 100 7.03 -10.36 8.68
N ASN A 101 7.47 -10.74 7.48
CA ASN A 101 6.70 -11.48 6.49
C ASN A 101 5.49 -10.73 5.90
N HIS A 102 5.48 -9.41 5.95
CA HIS A 102 4.51 -8.63 5.20
C HIS A 102 4.94 -8.46 3.74
N TYR A 103 3.99 -8.47 2.84
CA TYR A 103 4.25 -8.05 1.47
C TYR A 103 4.27 -6.52 1.42
N CYS A 104 5.39 -5.95 1.02
CA CYS A 104 5.59 -4.50 1.00
C CYS A 104 5.97 -4.05 -0.40
N CYS A 105 5.33 -3.01 -0.91
CA CYS A 105 5.62 -2.48 -2.22
C CYS A 105 5.44 -0.97 -2.30
N VAL A 106 6.04 -0.39 -3.35
CA VAL A 106 5.80 0.99 -3.77
C VAL A 106 5.08 0.94 -5.11
N CYS A 107 3.92 1.57 -5.19
CA CYS A 107 3.11 1.64 -6.39
C CYS A 107 3.03 3.06 -6.91
N TYR A 108 3.15 3.22 -8.22
CA TYR A 108 3.01 4.50 -8.89
C TYR A 108 1.64 4.63 -9.54
N GLY A 109 0.74 5.35 -8.87
CA GLY A 109 -0.62 5.56 -9.33
C GLY A 109 -1.62 4.48 -8.91
N ALA A 110 -2.90 4.76 -9.17
CA ALA A 110 -4.00 3.88 -8.78
C ALA A 110 -4.01 2.55 -9.53
N GLU A 111 -3.64 2.55 -10.81
CA GLU A 111 -3.68 1.33 -11.63
C GLU A 111 -2.71 0.26 -11.12
N GLU A 112 -1.47 0.63 -10.82
CA GLU A 112 -0.49 -0.30 -10.23
C GLU A 112 -0.96 -0.79 -8.86
N THR A 113 -1.50 0.10 -8.04
CA THR A 113 -2.00 -0.24 -6.69
C THR A 113 -3.16 -1.23 -6.75
N ILE A 114 -4.13 -0.99 -7.62
CA ILE A 114 -5.28 -1.88 -7.82
C ILE A 114 -4.81 -3.25 -8.33
N LYS A 115 -3.84 -3.27 -9.23
CA LYS A 115 -3.27 -4.51 -9.74
C LYS A 115 -2.61 -5.34 -8.65
N VAL A 116 -1.82 -4.71 -7.78
CA VAL A 116 -1.22 -5.36 -6.61
C VAL A 116 -2.29 -5.92 -5.68
N LEU A 117 -3.32 -5.14 -5.38
CA LEU A 117 -4.44 -5.60 -4.55
C LEU A 117 -5.12 -6.83 -5.14
N LYS A 118 -5.43 -6.83 -6.44
CA LYS A 118 -6.02 -7.98 -7.13
C LYS A 118 -5.12 -9.22 -7.08
N GLU A 119 -3.84 -9.06 -7.37
CA GLU A 119 -2.88 -10.16 -7.35
C GLU A 119 -2.69 -10.73 -5.94
N TYR A 120 -2.65 -9.88 -4.92
CA TYR A 120 -2.57 -10.30 -3.52
C TYR A 120 -3.82 -11.06 -3.07
N LEU A 121 -5.01 -10.58 -3.43
CA LEU A 121 -6.28 -11.24 -3.14
C LEU A 121 -6.40 -12.57 -3.90
N LEU A 122 -5.95 -12.63 -5.14
CA LEU A 122 -5.89 -13.88 -5.90
C LEU A 122 -4.98 -14.89 -5.21
N LEU A 123 -3.81 -14.49 -4.76
CA LEU A 123 -2.89 -15.35 -4.01
C LEU A 123 -3.55 -15.89 -2.74
N ARG A 124 -4.32 -15.07 -2.02
CA ARG A 124 -5.06 -15.49 -0.84
C ARG A 124 -6.10 -16.57 -1.15
N HIS A 125 -6.78 -16.50 -2.28
CA HIS A 125 -7.84 -17.42 -2.68
C HIS A 125 -7.34 -18.67 -3.44
N MET A 126 -6.03 -18.79 -3.69
CA MET A 126 -5.44 -19.99 -4.29
C MET A 126 -5.39 -21.15 -3.29
N ASN A 127 -5.49 -22.39 -3.79
CA ASN A 127 -5.24 -23.57 -2.99
C ASN A 127 -3.79 -23.64 -2.51
N THR A 128 -3.55 -24.25 -1.35
CA THR A 128 -2.23 -24.32 -0.71
C THR A 128 -1.15 -24.90 -1.62
N GLU A 129 -1.48 -25.88 -2.45
CA GLU A 129 -0.55 -26.47 -3.43
C GLU A 129 -0.16 -25.49 -4.54
N MET A 130 -1.13 -24.72 -5.05
CA MET A 130 -0.89 -23.68 -6.06
C MET A 130 -0.12 -22.49 -5.49
N GLN A 131 -0.26 -22.20 -4.19
CA GLN A 131 0.48 -21.12 -3.52
C GLN A 131 1.97 -21.38 -3.44
N ALA A 132 2.36 -22.64 -3.31
CA ALA A 132 3.77 -23.03 -3.25
C ALA A 132 4.52 -22.77 -4.58
N ASP A 133 3.83 -22.96 -5.70
CA ASP A 133 4.42 -22.85 -7.05
C ASP A 133 4.37 -21.42 -7.61
N ASN A 134 3.42 -20.58 -7.13
CA ASN A 134 3.20 -19.22 -7.62
C ASN A 134 3.59 -18.16 -6.59
N LEU A 135 4.75 -18.28 -5.97
CA LEU A 135 5.22 -17.38 -4.90
C LEU A 135 5.58 -15.98 -5.37
N SER A 136 5.57 -15.71 -6.66
CA SER A 136 5.82 -14.37 -7.19
C SER A 136 4.51 -13.72 -7.60
N ILE A 137 4.02 -12.77 -6.82
CA ILE A 137 3.07 -11.80 -7.33
C ILE A 137 3.78 -11.05 -8.46
N ARG A 138 3.38 -11.33 -9.69
CA ARG A 138 3.92 -10.64 -10.85
C ARG A 138 3.30 -9.25 -10.90
N ILE A 139 4.06 -8.29 -10.48
CA ILE A 139 3.65 -6.90 -10.53
C ILE A 139 4.11 -6.35 -11.87
N ALA A 140 3.17 -6.01 -12.73
CA ALA A 140 3.46 -5.29 -13.96
C ALA A 140 3.48 -3.79 -13.69
N GLY A 141 4.41 -3.08 -14.31
CA GLY A 141 4.54 -1.64 -14.17
C GLY A 141 5.84 -1.21 -13.50
N LYS A 142 5.91 0.07 -13.13
CA LYS A 142 7.10 0.67 -12.50
C LYS A 142 7.23 0.30 -11.01
N LEU A 143 7.16 -0.98 -10.68
CA LEU A 143 7.38 -1.41 -9.32
C LEU A 143 8.87 -1.37 -8.99
N LYS A 144 9.25 -0.59 -8.03
CA LYS A 144 10.59 -0.64 -7.46
C LYS A 144 10.58 -1.63 -6.29
N GLN A 145 11.15 -2.79 -6.50
CA GLN A 145 11.46 -3.67 -5.38
C GLN A 145 12.49 -2.98 -4.49
N ILE A 146 12.09 -2.76 -3.23
CA ILE A 146 12.94 -2.06 -2.25
C ILE A 146 14.02 -2.99 -1.69
N PHE A 147 13.93 -4.29 -1.98
CA PHE A 147 14.68 -5.36 -1.32
C PHE A 147 15.73 -6.05 -2.20
N THR A 148 16.08 -5.46 -3.30
CA THR A 148 17.26 -5.89 -4.04
C THR A 148 18.49 -5.16 -3.59
#